data_7184ca193b1fc17ec845a40cab6ba57f
#
_entry.id   7184ca193b1fc17ec845a40cab6ba57f
#
_cell.length_a   1.000
_cell.length_b   1.000
_cell.length_c   1.000
_cell.angle_alpha   90.00
_cell.angle_beta   90.00
_cell.angle_gamma   90.00
#
_symmetry.space_group_name_H-M   'P 1'
#
loop_
_entity.id
_entity.type
_entity.pdbx_description
1 polymer ?
#
loop_
_entity_poly.entity_id
_entity_poly.type
_entity_poly.pdbx_seq_one_letter_code
_entity_poly.pdbx_strand_id
1 'polypeptide(L)'
;KPGRWITAKRIGFVSTRFAGTDGVSLESAKWAAVLGREGHFCAWYAGRTDQPAACSLCVPEAFFGHPENLWINERIWGRTARDPLVTRRITALADYLKSTLYRFVEQFDLKALIFENVLSIPMHVPLGVAVTHFMAETHIPAIAHHHDFYWERMRYSVNAVNDILDMAFPCRDPELQHVVINQQAQEDLARRKGAPAVIVPNVFDFESPPPAADAYTADI
;
A
#
# COMPACT_ATOMS: atom_id res chain seq x y z
N LYS A 1 -30.68 9.31 -15.51
CA LYS A 1 -30.02 10.62 -15.32
C LYS A 1 -28.73 10.58 -16.14
N PRO A 2 -28.39 11.60 -16.94
CA PRO A 2 -27.14 11.61 -17.70
C PRO A 2 -25.98 11.58 -16.72
N GLY A 3 -24.98 10.74 -17.01
CA GLY A 3 -23.82 10.49 -16.17
C GLY A 3 -23.08 11.79 -15.85
N ARG A 4 -22.73 11.94 -14.58
CA ARG A 4 -21.82 12.97 -14.12
C ARG A 4 -20.49 12.72 -14.86
N TRP A 5 -20.09 13.63 -15.74
CA TRP A 5 -18.82 13.55 -16.46
C TRP A 5 -17.69 13.49 -15.45
N ILE A 6 -17.10 12.31 -15.23
CA ILE A 6 -15.94 12.15 -14.39
C ILE A 6 -14.78 12.73 -15.17
N THR A 7 -14.25 13.86 -14.71
CA THR A 7 -13.03 14.43 -15.29
C THR A 7 -11.88 13.42 -15.12
N ALA A 8 -11.20 13.12 -16.22
CA ALA A 8 -10.03 12.25 -16.20
C ALA A 8 -9.04 12.71 -15.11
N LYS A 9 -8.58 11.78 -14.29
CA LYS A 9 -7.65 12.05 -13.19
C LYS A 9 -6.34 11.29 -13.40
N ARG A 10 -5.31 11.76 -12.73
CA ARG A 10 -4.01 11.09 -12.64
C ARG A 10 -3.90 10.48 -11.25
N ILE A 11 -3.82 9.15 -11.19
CA ILE A 11 -3.93 8.35 -9.96
C ILE A 11 -2.64 7.58 -9.76
N GLY A 12 -2.08 7.62 -8.56
CA GLY A 12 -0.87 6.89 -8.19
C GLY A 12 -1.18 5.66 -7.35
N PHE A 13 -0.69 4.51 -7.74
CA PHE A 13 -0.67 3.30 -6.93
C PHE A 13 0.63 3.24 -6.15
N VAL A 14 0.56 2.92 -4.86
CA VAL A 14 1.71 2.83 -3.95
C VAL A 14 1.70 1.47 -3.25
N SER A 15 2.79 0.72 -3.38
CA SER A 15 3.03 -0.52 -2.65
C SER A 15 4.52 -0.74 -2.41
N THR A 16 4.87 -1.79 -1.69
CA THR A 16 6.26 -2.23 -1.55
C THR A 16 6.76 -2.98 -2.80
N ARG A 17 5.82 -3.58 -3.56
CA ARG A 17 6.11 -4.32 -4.79
C ARG A 17 4.90 -4.28 -5.73
N PHE A 18 5.16 -4.09 -7.02
CA PHE A 18 4.26 -4.30 -8.15
C PHE A 18 4.99 -5.11 -9.22
N ALA A 19 5.26 -6.36 -8.93
CA ALA A 19 5.99 -7.25 -9.83
C ALA A 19 5.57 -8.71 -9.60
N GLY A 20 5.44 -9.47 -10.68
CA GLY A 20 5.05 -10.88 -10.65
C GLY A 20 3.56 -11.09 -10.45
N THR A 21 3.18 -12.27 -9.96
CA THR A 21 1.79 -12.77 -9.90
C THR A 21 1.23 -12.85 -8.47
N ASP A 22 1.76 -12.06 -7.52
CA ASP A 22 1.17 -12.00 -6.18
C ASP A 22 -0.19 -11.28 -6.17
N GLY A 23 -1.02 -11.60 -5.16
CA GLY A 23 -2.40 -11.13 -5.08
C GLY A 23 -2.54 -9.60 -5.11
N VAL A 24 -1.60 -8.85 -4.51
CA VAL A 24 -1.63 -7.38 -4.51
C VAL A 24 -1.36 -6.85 -5.91
N SER A 25 -0.33 -7.37 -6.60
CA SER A 25 0.03 -6.96 -7.96
C SER A 25 -1.10 -7.25 -8.96
N LEU A 26 -1.74 -8.43 -8.86
CA LEU A 26 -2.85 -8.83 -9.73
C LEU A 26 -4.10 -7.96 -9.48
N GLU A 27 -4.46 -7.71 -8.22
CA GLU A 27 -5.64 -6.90 -7.91
C GLU A 27 -5.44 -5.44 -8.30
N SER A 28 -4.26 -4.87 -8.04
CA SER A 28 -3.92 -3.51 -8.46
C SER A 28 -3.99 -3.34 -9.99
N ALA A 29 -3.56 -4.35 -10.75
CA ALA A 29 -3.66 -4.34 -12.20
C ALA A 29 -5.12 -4.31 -12.68
N LYS A 30 -6.04 -5.03 -12.02
CA LYS A 30 -7.48 -4.97 -12.33
C LYS A 30 -8.06 -3.59 -12.05
N TRP A 31 -7.74 -3.00 -10.90
CA TRP A 31 -8.17 -1.64 -10.57
C TRP A 31 -7.66 -0.64 -11.60
N ALA A 32 -6.38 -0.70 -11.96
CA ALA A 32 -5.78 0.18 -12.96
C ALA A 32 -6.43 -0.01 -14.34
N ALA A 33 -6.77 -1.24 -14.72
CA ALA A 33 -7.47 -1.52 -15.99
C ALA A 33 -8.88 -0.91 -16.02
N VAL A 34 -9.62 -1.00 -14.90
CA VAL A 34 -10.95 -0.36 -14.78
C VAL A 34 -10.82 1.15 -14.86
N LEU A 35 -9.92 1.75 -14.07
CA LEU A 35 -9.68 3.19 -14.06
C LEU A 35 -9.21 3.70 -15.42
N GLY A 36 -8.37 2.94 -16.13
CA GLY A 36 -7.92 3.26 -17.48
C GLY A 36 -9.07 3.28 -18.50
N ARG A 37 -10.02 2.34 -18.40
CA ARG A 37 -11.24 2.34 -19.24
C ARG A 37 -12.12 3.56 -18.99
N GLU A 38 -12.14 4.07 -17.76
CA GLU A 38 -12.84 5.32 -17.41
C GLU A 38 -12.02 6.59 -17.75
N GLY A 39 -10.89 6.45 -18.45
CA GLY A 39 -10.06 7.56 -18.94
C GLY A 39 -9.08 8.13 -17.91
N HIS A 40 -8.83 7.45 -16.79
CA HIS A 40 -7.84 7.87 -15.82
C HIS A 40 -6.44 7.40 -16.24
N PHE A 41 -5.41 8.23 -15.92
CA PHE A 41 -4.01 7.82 -16.02
C PHE A 41 -3.59 7.18 -14.70
N CYS A 42 -2.91 6.04 -14.76
CA CYS A 42 -2.37 5.34 -13.59
C CYS A 42 -0.85 5.34 -13.61
N ALA A 43 -0.23 5.72 -12.48
CA ALA A 43 1.19 5.64 -12.24
C ALA A 43 1.48 4.73 -11.03
N TRP A 44 2.72 4.21 -10.94
CA TRP A 44 3.10 3.18 -9.98
C TRP A 44 4.32 3.60 -9.17
N TYR A 45 4.24 3.47 -7.86
CA TYR A 45 5.36 3.64 -6.94
C TYR A 45 5.59 2.34 -6.19
N ALA A 46 6.78 1.77 -6.28
CA ALA A 46 7.14 0.59 -5.49
C ALA A 46 8.65 0.46 -5.31
N GLY A 47 9.05 -0.37 -4.34
CA GLY A 47 10.45 -0.77 -4.14
C GLY A 47 10.95 -1.75 -5.19
N ARG A 48 10.04 -2.49 -5.81
CA ARG A 48 10.29 -3.37 -6.96
C ARG A 48 9.07 -3.37 -7.86
N THR A 49 9.26 -3.14 -9.16
CA THR A 49 8.15 -3.08 -10.12
C THR A 49 8.59 -3.62 -11.48
N ASP A 50 7.66 -4.24 -12.20
CA ASP A 50 7.76 -4.62 -13.61
C ASP A 50 6.95 -3.68 -14.52
N GLN A 51 6.35 -2.63 -13.94
CA GLN A 51 5.59 -1.63 -14.68
C GLN A 51 6.51 -0.75 -15.53
N PRO A 52 6.03 -0.25 -16.70
CA PRO A 52 6.84 0.58 -17.59
C PRO A 52 7.41 1.82 -16.89
N ALA A 53 8.68 2.13 -17.14
CA ALA A 53 9.38 3.29 -16.54
C ALA A 53 8.69 4.63 -16.85
N ALA A 54 7.95 4.73 -17.96
CA ALA A 54 7.21 5.93 -18.34
C ALA A 54 6.04 6.26 -17.39
N CYS A 55 5.56 5.29 -16.62
CA CYS A 55 4.47 5.46 -15.64
C CYS A 55 4.82 4.88 -14.26
N SER A 56 6.10 4.68 -13.95
CA SER A 56 6.51 4.15 -12.66
C SER A 56 7.70 4.89 -12.07
N LEU A 57 7.72 4.96 -10.73
CA LEU A 57 8.86 5.38 -9.92
C LEU A 57 9.29 4.20 -9.05
N CYS A 58 10.40 3.55 -9.41
CA CYS A 58 11.00 2.51 -8.60
C CYS A 58 11.93 3.13 -7.54
N VAL A 59 11.67 2.84 -6.27
CA VAL A 59 12.46 3.29 -5.11
C VAL A 59 12.90 2.04 -4.34
N PRO A 60 14.10 1.50 -4.59
CA PRO A 60 14.52 0.22 -4.01
C PRO A 60 14.39 0.14 -2.49
N GLU A 61 14.57 1.25 -1.80
CA GLU A 61 14.43 1.35 -0.34
C GLU A 61 13.00 1.13 0.16
N ALA A 62 11.98 1.26 -0.70
CA ALA A 62 10.59 0.94 -0.38
C ALA A 62 10.26 -0.56 -0.50
N PHE A 63 11.19 -1.38 -0.99
CA PHE A 63 10.98 -2.83 -1.08
C PHE A 63 11.04 -3.49 0.29
N PHE A 64 10.07 -4.35 0.59
CA PHE A 64 10.04 -5.04 1.88
C PHE A 64 11.27 -5.92 2.14
N GLY A 65 11.94 -6.41 1.10
CA GLY A 65 13.20 -7.16 1.16
C GLY A 65 14.46 -6.31 1.10
N HIS A 66 14.36 -4.97 1.14
CA HIS A 66 15.54 -4.09 1.18
C HIS A 66 16.36 -4.33 2.46
N PRO A 67 17.70 -4.38 2.38
CA PRO A 67 18.56 -4.71 3.53
C PRO A 67 18.29 -3.87 4.78
N GLU A 68 18.06 -2.57 4.64
CA GLU A 68 17.75 -1.69 5.76
C GLU A 68 16.42 -2.06 6.44
N ASN A 69 15.38 -2.37 5.65
CA ASN A 69 14.10 -2.81 6.20
C ASN A 69 14.22 -4.18 6.88
N LEU A 70 14.97 -5.12 6.31
CA LEU A 70 15.23 -6.42 6.95
C LEU A 70 15.96 -6.26 8.27
N TRP A 71 16.98 -5.39 8.33
CA TRP A 71 17.70 -5.08 9.56
C TRP A 71 16.77 -4.52 10.66
N ILE A 72 15.83 -3.63 10.29
CA ILE A 72 14.79 -3.10 11.19
C ILE A 72 13.88 -4.23 11.66
N ASN A 73 13.35 -5.03 10.73
CA ASN A 73 12.40 -6.11 11.01
C ASN A 73 12.94 -7.15 12.00
N GLU A 74 14.20 -7.54 11.89
CA GLU A 74 14.87 -8.46 12.84
C GLU A 74 14.93 -7.91 14.27
N ARG A 75 14.82 -6.59 14.45
CA ARG A 75 14.98 -5.89 15.74
C ARG A 75 13.67 -5.40 16.35
N ILE A 76 12.56 -5.56 15.63
CA ILE A 76 11.24 -5.14 16.12
C ILE A 76 10.26 -6.31 16.31
N TRP A 77 10.32 -7.34 15.45
CA TRP A 77 9.42 -8.48 15.58
C TRP A 77 9.97 -9.53 16.57
N GLY A 78 9.09 -10.09 17.39
CA GLY A 78 9.47 -10.99 18.48
C GLY A 78 10.23 -10.29 19.62
N ARG A 79 10.18 -8.97 19.71
CA ARG A 79 10.80 -8.15 20.74
C ARG A 79 9.74 -7.32 21.47
N THR A 80 9.99 -7.02 22.75
CA THR A 80 9.10 -6.18 23.56
C THR A 80 9.67 -4.79 23.84
N ALA A 81 10.97 -4.58 23.54
CA ALA A 81 11.65 -3.31 23.70
C ALA A 81 12.42 -2.96 22.42
N ARG A 82 12.47 -1.68 22.11
CA ARG A 82 13.13 -1.12 20.92
C ARG A 82 14.35 -0.30 21.31
N ASP A 83 15.49 -0.64 20.71
CA ASP A 83 16.70 0.18 20.83
C ASP A 83 16.50 1.57 20.20
N PRO A 84 16.96 2.66 20.83
CA PRO A 84 16.90 4.00 20.23
C PRO A 84 17.53 4.12 18.84
N LEU A 85 18.53 3.29 18.51
CA LEU A 85 19.12 3.24 17.18
C LEU A 85 18.08 2.76 16.14
N VAL A 86 17.25 1.77 16.49
CA VAL A 86 16.19 1.26 15.60
C VAL A 86 15.18 2.37 15.31
N THR A 87 14.78 3.13 16.35
CA THR A 87 13.88 4.29 16.17
C THR A 87 14.47 5.30 15.19
N ARG A 88 15.75 5.68 15.38
CA ARG A 88 16.43 6.63 14.48
C ARG A 88 16.46 6.14 13.03
N ARG A 89 16.71 4.84 12.81
CA ARG A 89 16.74 4.26 11.46
C ARG A 89 15.35 4.20 10.81
N ILE A 90 14.32 3.85 11.59
CA ILE A 90 12.92 3.92 11.13
C ILE A 90 12.60 5.33 10.67
N THR A 91 12.90 6.35 11.50
CA THR A 91 12.63 7.75 11.19
C THR A 91 13.40 8.22 9.95
N ALA A 92 14.70 7.95 9.89
CA ALA A 92 15.54 8.37 8.76
C ALA A 92 15.07 7.77 7.43
N LEU A 93 14.73 6.46 7.42
CA LEU A 93 14.21 5.81 6.22
C LEU A 93 12.81 6.32 5.88
N ALA A 94 11.95 6.57 6.86
CA ALA A 94 10.63 7.14 6.64
C ALA A 94 10.69 8.56 6.04
N ASP A 95 11.58 9.42 6.51
CA ASP A 95 11.78 10.77 5.98
C ASP A 95 12.27 10.73 4.52
N TYR A 96 13.20 9.83 4.23
CA TYR A 96 13.65 9.61 2.85
C TYR A 96 12.49 9.13 1.95
N LEU A 97 11.75 8.09 2.37
CA LEU A 97 10.62 7.55 1.59
C LEU A 97 9.52 8.60 1.42
N LYS A 98 9.24 9.42 2.44
CA LYS A 98 8.29 10.54 2.33
C LYS A 98 8.72 11.51 1.23
N SER A 99 10.00 11.87 1.16
CA SER A 99 10.52 12.74 0.09
C SER A 99 10.32 12.14 -1.31
N THR A 100 10.43 10.81 -1.42
CA THR A 100 10.19 10.12 -2.71
C THR A 100 8.71 10.05 -3.08
N LEU A 101 7.78 10.03 -2.10
CA LEU A 101 6.33 10.15 -2.36
C LEU A 101 5.98 11.54 -2.90
N TYR A 102 6.56 12.61 -2.37
CA TYR A 102 6.41 13.95 -2.94
C TYR A 102 6.88 14.01 -4.39
N ARG A 103 8.08 13.48 -4.66
CA ARG A 103 8.61 13.38 -6.02
C ARG A 103 7.69 12.58 -6.95
N PHE A 104 7.09 11.49 -6.48
CA PHE A 104 6.17 10.67 -7.25
C PHE A 104 4.91 11.46 -7.64
N VAL A 105 4.31 12.17 -6.68
CA VAL A 105 3.12 13.00 -6.93
C VAL A 105 3.43 14.12 -7.90
N GLU A 106 4.56 14.82 -7.72
CA GLU A 106 4.99 15.90 -8.60
C GLU A 106 5.32 15.41 -10.01
N GLN A 107 6.15 14.36 -10.13
CA GLN A 107 6.60 13.82 -11.41
C GLN A 107 5.44 13.40 -12.33
N PHE A 108 4.39 12.84 -11.76
CA PHE A 108 3.25 12.36 -12.52
C PHE A 108 2.02 13.27 -12.40
N ASP A 109 2.12 14.44 -11.77
CA ASP A 109 1.00 15.38 -11.52
C ASP A 109 -0.24 14.68 -10.95
N LEU A 110 -0.03 13.84 -9.92
CA LEU A 110 -1.08 13.00 -9.37
C LEU A 110 -2.11 13.81 -8.57
N LYS A 111 -3.36 13.41 -8.65
CA LYS A 111 -4.50 14.05 -7.98
C LYS A 111 -5.17 13.16 -6.95
N ALA A 112 -4.82 11.88 -6.92
CA ALA A 112 -5.26 10.91 -5.92
C ALA A 112 -4.25 9.77 -5.81
N LEU A 113 -4.26 9.08 -4.67
CA LEU A 113 -3.41 7.91 -4.43
C LEU A 113 -4.25 6.68 -4.03
N ILE A 114 -3.71 5.50 -4.34
CA ILE A 114 -4.21 4.21 -3.87
C ILE A 114 -3.06 3.49 -3.20
N PHE A 115 -3.16 3.28 -1.89
CA PHE A 115 -2.19 2.56 -1.08
C PHE A 115 -2.59 1.08 -1.02
N GLU A 116 -1.85 0.25 -1.72
CA GLU A 116 -2.12 -1.18 -1.80
C GLU A 116 -1.41 -1.94 -0.68
N ASN A 117 -2.15 -2.29 0.34
CA ASN A 117 -1.72 -3.06 1.52
C ASN A 117 -0.60 -2.40 2.35
N VAL A 118 -0.15 -1.20 2.01
CA VAL A 118 0.96 -0.48 2.68
C VAL A 118 0.62 -0.12 4.12
N LEU A 119 -0.65 0.20 4.39
CA LEU A 119 -1.15 0.60 5.70
C LEU A 119 -1.86 -0.54 6.44
N SER A 120 -1.81 -1.76 5.92
CA SER A 120 -2.51 -2.93 6.49
C SER A 120 -1.55 -3.85 7.21
N ILE A 121 -0.46 -4.21 6.52
CA ILE A 121 0.54 -5.15 6.99
C ILE A 121 1.89 -4.45 7.08
N PRO A 122 2.52 -4.41 8.26
CA PRO A 122 3.77 -3.70 8.47
C PRO A 122 4.99 -4.51 7.95
N MET A 123 4.93 -4.95 6.68
CA MET A 123 6.07 -5.55 6.00
C MET A 123 7.21 -4.54 5.83
N HIS A 124 6.85 -3.26 5.79
CA HIS A 124 7.77 -2.14 5.68
C HIS A 124 7.31 -1.00 6.61
N VAL A 125 7.72 -1.07 7.87
CA VAL A 125 7.30 -0.10 8.89
C VAL A 125 7.66 1.35 8.51
N PRO A 126 8.88 1.66 8.03
CA PRO A 126 9.21 3.02 7.61
C PRO A 126 8.33 3.58 6.48
N LEU A 127 7.88 2.74 5.54
CA LEU A 127 6.98 3.20 4.47
C LEU A 127 5.59 3.56 5.02
N GLY A 128 5.05 2.77 5.97
CA GLY A 128 3.80 3.10 6.65
C GLY A 128 3.88 4.43 7.40
N VAL A 129 4.99 4.71 8.08
CA VAL A 129 5.25 5.99 8.74
C VAL A 129 5.35 7.13 7.71
N ALA A 130 6.09 6.91 6.61
CA ALA A 130 6.25 7.89 5.54
C ALA A 130 4.89 8.28 4.93
N VAL A 131 4.05 7.29 4.62
CA VAL A 131 2.70 7.52 4.09
C VAL A 131 1.83 8.28 5.10
N THR A 132 1.87 7.91 6.39
CA THR A 132 1.10 8.58 7.44
C THR A 132 1.47 10.07 7.54
N HIS A 133 2.76 10.39 7.55
CA HIS A 133 3.22 11.79 7.59
C HIS A 133 2.89 12.52 6.29
N PHE A 134 3.07 11.86 5.15
CA PHE A 134 2.74 12.42 3.83
C PHE A 134 1.25 12.79 3.73
N MET A 135 0.35 11.92 4.20
CA MET A 135 -1.09 12.20 4.23
C MET A 135 -1.41 13.40 5.12
N ALA A 136 -0.85 13.43 6.33
CA ALA A 136 -1.06 14.53 7.27
C ALA A 136 -0.54 15.89 6.75
N GLU A 137 0.47 15.89 5.88
CA GLU A 137 1.07 17.10 5.32
C GLU A 137 0.36 17.59 4.04
N THR A 138 -0.25 16.67 3.26
CA THR A 138 -0.79 16.99 1.93
C THR A 138 -2.30 16.97 1.82
N HIS A 139 -2.96 16.14 2.64
CA HIS A 139 -4.40 15.84 2.52
C HIS A 139 -4.81 15.52 1.07
N ILE A 140 -3.94 14.87 0.30
CA ILE A 140 -4.27 14.41 -1.05
C ILE A 140 -5.35 13.33 -0.96
N PRO A 141 -6.43 13.38 -1.76
CA PRO A 141 -7.45 12.34 -1.76
C PRO A 141 -6.83 10.96 -1.97
N ALA A 142 -7.12 10.02 -1.10
CA ALA A 142 -6.50 8.70 -1.16
C ALA A 142 -7.44 7.55 -0.76
N ILE A 143 -7.12 6.36 -1.26
CA ILE A 143 -7.72 5.10 -0.88
C ILE A 143 -6.64 4.25 -0.21
N ALA A 144 -6.94 3.67 0.95
CA ALA A 144 -6.16 2.59 1.54
C ALA A 144 -6.90 1.27 1.29
N HIS A 145 -6.39 0.46 0.35
CA HIS A 145 -6.95 -0.83 0.01
C HIS A 145 -6.29 -1.93 0.84
N HIS A 146 -7.10 -2.61 1.65
CA HIS A 146 -6.67 -3.59 2.63
C HIS A 146 -7.14 -4.99 2.22
N HIS A 147 -6.20 -5.89 1.96
CA HIS A 147 -6.51 -7.30 1.70
C HIS A 147 -6.60 -8.10 3.00
N ASP A 148 -5.74 -7.80 3.97
CA ASP A 148 -5.71 -8.35 5.32
C ASP A 148 -5.01 -7.36 6.26
N PHE A 149 -5.13 -7.58 7.58
CA PHE A 149 -4.55 -6.70 8.58
C PHE A 149 -3.47 -7.41 9.41
N TYR A 150 -2.55 -6.63 9.99
CA TYR A 150 -1.45 -7.18 10.77
C TYR A 150 -1.91 -7.98 11.99
N TRP A 151 -3.04 -7.63 12.59
CA TRP A 151 -3.58 -8.35 13.74
C TRP A 151 -4.12 -9.75 13.40
N GLU A 152 -4.29 -10.07 12.15
CA GLU A 152 -4.65 -11.41 11.66
C GLU A 152 -3.42 -12.33 11.55
N ARG A 153 -2.22 -11.81 11.76
CA ARG A 153 -0.96 -12.54 11.54
C ARG A 153 -0.13 -12.65 12.82
N MET A 154 0.01 -13.84 13.36
CA MET A 154 0.72 -14.14 14.61
C MET A 154 2.15 -13.56 14.66
N ARG A 155 2.84 -13.46 13.53
CA ARG A 155 4.21 -12.92 13.48
C ARG A 155 4.35 -11.48 13.96
N TYR A 156 3.27 -10.71 14.02
CA TYR A 156 3.24 -9.32 14.48
C TYR A 156 2.71 -9.16 15.90
N SER A 157 2.26 -10.24 16.55
CA SER A 157 1.63 -10.20 17.88
C SER A 157 2.60 -9.77 18.98
N VAL A 158 3.88 -10.16 18.86
CA VAL A 158 4.95 -9.69 19.75
C VAL A 158 5.84 -8.75 18.97
N ASN A 159 5.86 -7.48 19.36
CA ASN A 159 6.60 -6.46 18.63
C ASN A 159 7.05 -5.32 19.56
N ALA A 160 8.04 -4.57 19.12
CA ALA A 160 8.59 -3.41 19.82
C ALA A 160 8.15 -2.07 19.19
N VAL A 161 7.05 -2.07 18.39
CA VAL A 161 6.60 -0.91 17.60
C VAL A 161 5.09 -0.67 17.69
N ASN A 162 4.44 -1.05 18.80
CA ASN A 162 3.01 -0.82 18.99
C ASN A 162 2.59 0.63 18.81
N ASP A 163 3.42 1.57 19.26
CA ASP A 163 3.24 3.00 19.05
C ASP A 163 3.12 3.37 17.57
N ILE A 164 3.96 2.76 16.72
CA ILE A 164 3.94 2.98 15.27
C ILE A 164 2.76 2.24 14.62
N LEU A 165 2.47 1.01 15.06
CA LEU A 165 1.32 0.24 14.55
C LEU A 165 0.00 0.97 14.83
N ASP A 166 -0.12 1.57 15.99
CA ASP A 166 -1.31 2.34 16.37
C ASP A 166 -1.46 3.61 15.54
N MET A 167 -0.36 4.26 15.21
CA MET A 167 -0.34 5.48 14.41
C MET A 167 -0.57 5.20 12.92
N ALA A 168 0.10 4.19 12.34
CA ALA A 168 0.26 4.06 10.90
C ALA A 168 -0.42 2.83 10.26
N PHE A 169 -0.90 1.85 11.04
CA PHE A 169 -1.43 0.60 10.46
C PHE A 169 -2.84 0.24 10.94
N PRO A 170 -3.86 0.79 10.25
CA PRO A 170 -3.83 1.91 9.31
C PRO A 170 -3.83 3.26 10.03
N CYS A 171 -3.30 4.28 9.37
CA CYS A 171 -3.41 5.67 9.82
C CYS A 171 -4.84 6.21 9.59
N ARG A 172 -5.14 7.32 10.24
CA ARG A 172 -6.42 8.03 10.07
C ARG A 172 -6.14 9.39 9.46
N ASP A 173 -6.83 9.68 8.37
CA ASP A 173 -6.82 10.99 7.73
C ASP A 173 -8.20 11.24 7.13
N PRO A 174 -8.74 12.47 7.17
CA PRO A 174 -10.07 12.79 6.60
C PRO A 174 -10.19 12.51 5.11
N GLU A 175 -9.09 12.64 4.36
CA GLU A 175 -9.03 12.41 2.93
C GLU A 175 -8.65 10.96 2.55
N LEU A 176 -8.48 10.07 3.54
CA LEU A 176 -8.15 8.67 3.35
C LEU A 176 -9.39 7.77 3.49
N GLN A 177 -9.89 7.28 2.37
CA GLN A 177 -10.97 6.29 2.36
C GLN A 177 -10.39 4.88 2.52
N HIS A 178 -10.79 4.17 3.58
CA HIS A 178 -10.46 2.76 3.73
C HIS A 178 -11.36 1.88 2.86
N VAL A 179 -10.76 0.93 2.17
CA VAL A 179 -11.43 -0.11 1.38
C VAL A 179 -10.95 -1.47 1.87
N VAL A 180 -11.88 -2.40 2.05
CA VAL A 180 -11.64 -3.77 2.53
C VAL A 180 -12.34 -4.78 1.62
N ILE A 181 -11.88 -6.02 1.64
CA ILE A 181 -12.37 -7.05 0.71
C ILE A 181 -13.61 -7.81 1.22
N ASN A 182 -13.95 -7.69 2.49
CA ASN A 182 -15.09 -8.41 3.08
C ASN A 182 -15.64 -7.72 4.34
N GLN A 183 -16.79 -8.19 4.80
CA GLN A 183 -17.49 -7.65 5.96
C GLN A 183 -16.71 -7.84 7.27
N GLN A 184 -16.05 -8.97 7.47
CA GLN A 184 -15.26 -9.24 8.68
C GLN A 184 -14.14 -8.20 8.85
N ALA A 185 -13.42 -7.89 7.77
CA ALA A 185 -12.38 -6.87 7.77
C ALA A 185 -12.95 -5.47 8.07
N GLN A 186 -14.16 -5.15 7.55
CA GLN A 186 -14.84 -3.89 7.84
C GLN A 186 -15.18 -3.75 9.33
N GLU A 187 -15.78 -4.79 9.92
CA GLU A 187 -16.15 -4.81 11.34
C GLU A 187 -14.92 -4.75 12.25
N ASP A 188 -13.85 -5.48 11.90
CA ASP A 188 -12.60 -5.47 12.65
C ASP A 188 -11.91 -4.11 12.61
N LEU A 189 -11.87 -3.46 11.45
CA LEU A 189 -11.31 -2.11 11.30
C LEU A 189 -12.11 -1.09 12.13
N ALA A 190 -13.43 -1.12 12.05
CA ALA A 190 -14.30 -0.25 12.82
C ALA A 190 -14.10 -0.44 14.33
N ARG A 191 -14.07 -1.69 14.80
CA ARG A 191 -13.90 -2.02 16.21
C ARG A 191 -12.52 -1.67 16.77
N ARG A 192 -11.44 -1.94 16.00
CA ARG A 192 -10.06 -1.77 16.47
C ARG A 192 -9.52 -0.36 16.29
N LYS A 193 -9.91 0.30 15.21
CA LYS A 193 -9.38 1.61 14.82
C LYS A 193 -10.44 2.71 14.81
N GLY A 194 -11.75 2.38 14.96
CA GLY A 194 -12.82 3.36 14.85
C GLY A 194 -12.91 4.02 13.47
N ALA A 195 -12.45 3.33 12.42
CA ALA A 195 -12.43 3.83 11.07
C ALA A 195 -13.49 3.13 10.21
N PRO A 196 -14.34 3.87 9.48
CA PRO A 196 -15.26 3.28 8.52
C PRO A 196 -14.53 2.79 7.28
N ALA A 197 -15.08 1.76 6.62
CA ALA A 197 -14.54 1.28 5.35
C ALA A 197 -15.66 0.94 4.36
N VAL A 198 -15.33 1.00 3.07
CA VAL A 198 -16.17 0.50 1.99
C VAL A 198 -15.73 -0.92 1.65
N ILE A 199 -16.68 -1.81 1.38
CA ILE A 199 -16.37 -3.17 0.94
C ILE A 199 -16.29 -3.19 -0.59
N VAL A 200 -15.12 -3.58 -1.11
CA VAL A 200 -14.89 -3.89 -2.53
C VAL A 200 -14.24 -5.27 -2.57
N PRO A 201 -15.02 -6.33 -2.82
CA PRO A 201 -14.48 -7.69 -2.87
C PRO A 201 -13.50 -7.87 -4.02
N ASN A 202 -12.47 -8.69 -3.81
CA ASN A 202 -11.66 -9.19 -4.90
C ASN A 202 -12.54 -10.07 -5.80
N VAL A 203 -12.53 -9.78 -7.09
CA VAL A 203 -13.31 -10.55 -8.07
C VAL A 203 -12.39 -11.24 -9.06
N PHE A 204 -12.84 -12.40 -9.53
CA PHE A 204 -12.19 -13.12 -10.62
C PHE A 204 -12.98 -12.87 -11.92
N ASP A 205 -12.28 -12.56 -12.99
CA ASP A 205 -12.88 -12.44 -14.32
C ASP A 205 -12.98 -13.83 -14.95
N PHE A 206 -14.17 -14.41 -14.90
CA PHE A 206 -14.45 -15.72 -15.46
C PHE A 206 -14.70 -15.67 -16.98
N GLU A 207 -14.85 -14.49 -17.57
CA GLU A 207 -15.09 -14.30 -19.02
C GLU A 207 -13.78 -14.21 -19.80
N SER A 208 -12.71 -13.78 -19.16
CA SER A 208 -11.38 -13.74 -19.78
C SER A 208 -10.75 -15.13 -19.80
N PRO A 209 -10.12 -15.53 -20.93
CA PRO A 209 -9.37 -16.78 -20.96
C PRO A 209 -8.26 -16.76 -19.90
N PRO A 210 -7.94 -17.91 -19.30
CA PRO A 210 -6.84 -17.98 -18.34
C PRO A 210 -5.54 -17.49 -19.02
N PRO A 211 -4.63 -16.81 -18.29
CA PRO A 211 -3.35 -16.41 -18.81
C PRO A 211 -2.61 -17.63 -19.36
N ALA A 212 -1.89 -17.43 -20.47
CA ALA A 212 -1.05 -18.50 -21.03
C ALA A 212 -0.10 -19.01 -19.95
N ALA A 213 0.10 -20.33 -19.91
CA ALA A 213 1.05 -20.94 -19.00
C ALA A 213 2.45 -20.29 -19.18
N ASP A 214 2.96 -19.74 -18.12
CA ASP A 214 4.31 -19.18 -18.06
C ASP A 214 5.27 -20.11 -17.30
N ALA A 215 6.54 -19.71 -17.20
CA ALA A 215 7.58 -20.52 -16.54
C ALA A 215 7.30 -20.80 -15.04
N TYR A 216 6.32 -20.10 -14.42
CA TYR A 216 5.93 -20.27 -13.02
C TYR A 216 4.75 -21.23 -12.84
N THR A 217 4.04 -21.57 -13.93
CA THR A 217 2.90 -22.52 -13.86
C THR A 217 3.37 -23.98 -13.66
N ALA A 218 4.64 -24.26 -13.81
CA ALA A 218 5.22 -25.60 -13.62
C ALA A 218 5.56 -25.92 -12.15
N ASP A 219 5.47 -24.93 -11.25
CA ASP A 219 5.86 -25.05 -9.83
C ASP A 219 4.65 -25.15 -8.87
N ILE A 220 3.44 -25.40 -9.38
CA ILE A 220 2.21 -25.57 -8.56
C ILE A 220 1.78 -27.03 -8.53
#